data_a1d56f25ab126d60f0afbe608112d911
#
_entry.id   a1d56f25ab126d60f0afbe608112d911
#
_cell.length_a   1.000
_cell.length_b   1.000
_cell.length_c   1.000
_cell.angle_alpha   90.00
_cell.angle_beta   90.00
_cell.angle_gamma   90.00
#
_symmetry.space_group_name_H-M   'P 1'
#
loop_
_entity.id
_entity.type
_entity.pdbx_description
1 polymer ?
#
loop_
_entity_poly.entity_id
_entity_poly.type
_entity_poly.pdbx_seq_one_letter_code
_entity_poly.pdbx_strand_id
1 'polypeptide(L)'
;MTHTSNPDLRPRGDHYETNYGNFHTELYAGIRRDAFGNDIGQNGWLTADEQDRFLSWLNLCPGKRLLDVACGAGGPTLRIASKTGCSVLGIDAHASAISAATMLAAEEGLAGAEFQVADAARSLPFPDVTFDAITCIDAINHLPDRRLVLSEWTRLLKPSGRLLFTDPTVVTGPLTKEEIATRTYAGFYLLTTPGHNERVLRECGLRTLTTEDITHTMAESAARRKAARAAHESELRTIEGDRPYEAQQNFLAMAGRLAQERRLSRFVFAAEKPGD
;
A
#
# COMPACT_ATOMS: atom_id res chain seq x y z
N MET A 1 -22.66 -14.56 -20.30
CA MET A 1 -21.68 -13.68 -20.96
C MET A 1 -20.32 -13.98 -20.35
N THR A 2 -19.46 -14.67 -21.08
CA THR A 2 -18.14 -15.09 -20.63
C THR A 2 -17.22 -13.88 -20.59
N HIS A 3 -16.80 -13.47 -19.39
CA HIS A 3 -15.73 -12.48 -19.21
C HIS A 3 -14.44 -13.08 -19.77
N THR A 4 -14.07 -12.69 -20.97
CA THR A 4 -12.71 -12.89 -21.48
C THR A 4 -11.80 -11.98 -20.68
N SER A 5 -11.04 -12.55 -19.75
CA SER A 5 -9.94 -11.85 -19.07
C SER A 5 -8.94 -11.40 -20.13
N ASN A 6 -8.79 -10.08 -20.28
CA ASN A 6 -7.76 -9.50 -21.14
C ASN A 6 -6.37 -9.92 -20.62
N PRO A 7 -5.57 -10.69 -21.39
CA PRO A 7 -4.25 -11.17 -20.94
C PRO A 7 -3.24 -10.04 -20.71
N ASP A 8 -3.48 -8.83 -21.23
CA ASP A 8 -2.62 -7.65 -21.03
C ASP A 8 -2.78 -6.96 -19.66
N LEU A 9 -3.75 -7.39 -18.83
CA LEU A 9 -3.97 -6.85 -17.49
C LEU A 9 -3.21 -7.60 -16.38
N ARG A 10 -2.40 -8.59 -16.72
CA ARG A 10 -1.56 -9.25 -15.72
C ARG A 10 -0.45 -8.29 -15.29
N PRO A 11 -0.16 -8.17 -13.97
CA PRO A 11 1.05 -7.50 -13.51
C PRO A 11 2.24 -8.09 -14.26
N ARG A 12 3.15 -7.27 -14.74
CA ARG A 12 4.46 -7.75 -15.19
C ARG A 12 5.16 -8.23 -13.92
N GLY A 13 5.05 -9.56 -13.66
CA GLY A 13 5.33 -10.22 -12.40
C GLY A 13 6.72 -10.00 -11.81
N ASP A 14 7.65 -9.52 -12.62
CA ASP A 14 9.07 -9.44 -12.25
C ASP A 14 9.40 -8.28 -11.29
N HIS A 15 8.66 -7.15 -11.34
CA HIS A 15 9.02 -5.97 -10.54
C HIS A 15 8.85 -6.21 -9.04
N TYR A 16 7.69 -6.70 -8.62
CA TYR A 16 7.40 -6.94 -7.21
C TYR A 16 8.18 -8.15 -6.67
N GLU A 17 8.31 -9.23 -7.45
CA GLU A 17 9.10 -10.40 -7.07
C GLU A 17 10.58 -10.04 -6.86
N THR A 18 11.18 -9.27 -7.78
CA THR A 18 12.57 -8.80 -7.64
C THR A 18 12.73 -7.90 -6.41
N ASN A 19 11.78 -6.98 -6.20
CA ASN A 19 11.84 -6.05 -5.09
C ASN A 19 11.72 -6.75 -3.73
N TYR A 20 10.75 -7.66 -3.58
CA TYR A 20 10.57 -8.40 -2.33
C TYR A 20 11.65 -9.47 -2.11
N GLY A 21 12.14 -10.10 -3.17
CA GLY A 21 13.25 -11.06 -3.08
C GLY A 21 14.57 -10.44 -2.59
N ASN A 22 14.77 -9.15 -2.82
CA ASN A 22 15.97 -8.40 -2.40
C ASN A 22 15.72 -7.47 -1.20
N PHE A 23 14.52 -7.46 -0.64
CA PHE A 23 14.05 -6.45 0.31
C PHE A 23 14.92 -6.31 1.55
N HIS A 24 15.46 -7.43 2.06
CA HIS A 24 16.31 -7.49 3.28
C HIS A 24 17.80 -7.34 2.99
N THR A 25 18.21 -7.21 1.72
CA THR A 25 19.63 -6.97 1.41
C THR A 25 20.06 -5.61 1.91
N GLU A 26 21.34 -5.48 2.29
CA GLU A 26 21.90 -4.20 2.78
C GLU A 26 21.77 -3.08 1.76
N LEU A 27 21.86 -3.39 0.46
CA LEU A 27 21.64 -2.44 -0.62
C LEU A 27 20.23 -1.83 -0.56
N TYR A 28 19.19 -2.68 -0.53
CA TYR A 28 17.80 -2.19 -0.52
C TYR A 28 17.45 -1.50 0.82
N ALA A 29 17.96 -2.01 1.94
CA ALA A 29 17.82 -1.36 3.23
C ALA A 29 18.53 0.00 3.26
N GLY A 30 19.74 0.10 2.71
CA GLY A 30 20.48 1.36 2.55
C GLY A 30 19.69 2.39 1.74
N ILE A 31 19.18 1.98 0.57
CA ILE A 31 18.35 2.83 -0.29
C ILE A 31 17.08 3.33 0.46
N ARG A 32 16.42 2.47 1.28
CA ARG A 32 15.27 2.91 2.10
C ARG A 32 15.67 3.91 3.17
N ARG A 33 16.79 3.66 3.90
CA ARG A 33 17.31 4.61 4.90
C ARG A 33 17.61 5.97 4.28
N ASP A 34 18.24 6.00 3.12
CA ASP A 34 18.57 7.25 2.41
C ASP A 34 17.31 7.98 1.91
N ALA A 35 16.32 7.22 1.44
CA ALA A 35 15.09 7.78 0.92
C ALA A 35 14.14 8.32 2.02
N PHE A 36 14.03 7.61 3.13
CA PHE A 36 13.02 7.90 4.14
C PHE A 36 13.60 8.45 5.45
N GLY A 37 14.91 8.32 5.68
CA GLY A 37 15.57 8.64 6.95
C GLY A 37 15.23 7.62 8.02
N ASN A 38 13.94 7.49 8.36
CA ASN A 38 13.43 6.46 9.25
C ASN A 38 12.87 5.30 8.40
N ASP A 39 13.68 4.26 8.23
CA ASP A 39 13.27 3.03 7.52
C ASP A 39 12.38 2.18 8.42
N ILE A 40 11.12 2.06 8.05
CA ILE A 40 10.12 1.19 8.70
C ILE A 40 9.78 -0.02 7.82
N GLY A 41 10.61 -0.34 6.84
CA GLY A 41 10.35 -1.43 5.90
C GLY A 41 9.23 -1.14 4.90
N GLN A 42 9.00 0.12 4.56
CA GLN A 42 7.95 0.53 3.61
C GLN A 42 8.41 0.39 2.17
N ASN A 43 7.47 0.02 1.28
CA ASN A 43 7.70 -0.04 -0.17
C ASN A 43 6.93 1.02 -0.96
N GLY A 44 5.96 1.70 -0.33
CA GLY A 44 5.13 2.76 -0.92
C GLY A 44 5.67 4.18 -0.67
N TRP A 45 4.77 5.09 -0.36
CA TRP A 45 5.05 6.50 -0.08
C TRP A 45 5.01 6.84 1.41
N LEU A 46 4.59 5.87 2.25
CA LEU A 46 4.39 6.03 3.69
C LEU A 46 5.67 6.45 4.39
N THR A 47 5.59 7.47 5.24
CA THR A 47 6.64 7.82 6.19
C THR A 47 6.30 7.32 7.59
N ALA A 48 7.30 7.22 8.47
CA ALA A 48 7.10 6.85 9.88
C ALA A 48 6.15 7.83 10.60
N ASP A 49 6.31 9.13 10.32
CA ASP A 49 5.49 10.19 10.93
C ASP A 49 4.02 10.13 10.44
N GLU A 50 3.81 9.83 9.15
CA GLU A 50 2.45 9.58 8.65
C GLU A 50 1.81 8.39 9.34
N GLN A 51 2.55 7.28 9.48
CA GLN A 51 2.02 6.11 10.15
C GLN A 51 1.66 6.41 11.60
N ASP A 52 2.48 7.15 12.34
CA ASP A 52 2.19 7.55 13.72
C ASP A 52 0.91 8.37 13.82
N ARG A 53 0.70 9.30 12.90
CA ARG A 53 -0.55 10.05 12.80
C ARG A 53 -1.74 9.15 12.48
N PHE A 54 -1.60 8.23 11.53
CA PHE A 54 -2.66 7.31 11.12
C PHE A 54 -3.11 6.36 12.24
N LEU A 55 -2.17 5.93 13.10
CA LEU A 55 -2.48 5.06 14.24
C LEU A 55 -3.51 5.68 15.19
N SER A 56 -3.52 7.01 15.34
CA SER A 56 -4.48 7.70 16.18
C SER A 56 -5.94 7.53 15.73
N TRP A 57 -6.17 7.22 14.44
CA TRP A 57 -7.51 7.03 13.86
C TRP A 57 -8.00 5.58 13.91
N LEU A 58 -7.09 4.62 14.18
CA LEU A 58 -7.41 3.19 14.12
C LEU A 58 -7.93 2.61 15.44
N ASN A 59 -7.80 3.34 16.56
CA ASN A 59 -8.23 2.90 17.89
C ASN A 59 -7.72 1.48 18.27
N LEU A 60 -6.45 1.21 17.97
CA LEU A 60 -5.78 -0.05 18.25
C LEU A 60 -5.14 -0.07 19.64
N CYS A 61 -5.24 -1.21 20.33
CA CYS A 61 -4.64 -1.45 21.63
C CYS A 61 -4.50 -2.97 21.84
N PRO A 62 -3.86 -3.45 22.94
CA PRO A 62 -3.82 -4.87 23.26
C PRO A 62 -5.23 -5.49 23.28
N GLY A 63 -5.36 -6.69 22.69
CA GLY A 63 -6.63 -7.42 22.54
C GLY A 63 -7.42 -7.06 21.27
N LYS A 64 -7.02 -6.04 20.52
CA LYS A 64 -7.57 -5.71 19.19
C LYS A 64 -6.86 -6.49 18.10
N ARG A 65 -7.55 -6.68 16.97
CA ARG A 65 -7.03 -7.40 15.79
C ARG A 65 -7.09 -6.54 14.54
N LEU A 66 -5.93 -6.36 13.90
CA LEU A 66 -5.77 -5.63 12.64
C LEU A 66 -5.65 -6.60 11.46
N LEU A 67 -6.30 -6.30 10.33
CA LEU A 67 -5.97 -6.85 9.01
C LEU A 67 -5.23 -5.77 8.22
N ASP A 68 -4.01 -6.08 7.77
CA ASP A 68 -3.25 -5.21 6.86
C ASP A 68 -3.26 -5.81 5.45
N VAL A 69 -3.95 -5.14 4.52
CA VAL A 69 -4.17 -5.61 3.15
C VAL A 69 -3.09 -5.08 2.24
N ALA A 70 -2.47 -5.97 1.47
CA ALA A 70 -1.28 -5.73 0.66
C ALA A 70 -0.12 -5.22 1.54
N CYS A 71 0.18 -6.00 2.58
CA CYS A 71 1.15 -5.65 3.63
C CYS A 71 2.61 -5.62 3.15
N GLY A 72 2.89 -6.13 1.94
CA GLY A 72 4.23 -6.23 1.39
C GLY A 72 5.15 -7.05 2.30
N ALA A 73 6.37 -6.57 2.54
CA ALA A 73 7.36 -7.22 3.40
C ALA A 73 7.10 -7.02 4.92
N GLY A 74 5.94 -6.51 5.32
CA GLY A 74 5.45 -6.51 6.68
C GLY A 74 5.99 -5.44 7.63
N GLY A 75 7.01 -4.66 7.24
CA GLY A 75 7.64 -3.69 8.14
C GLY A 75 6.64 -2.72 8.79
N PRO A 76 5.81 -1.98 8.03
CA PRO A 76 4.78 -1.11 8.59
C PRO A 76 3.76 -1.86 9.46
N THR A 77 3.39 -3.10 9.11
CA THR A 77 2.47 -3.95 9.87
C THR A 77 3.04 -4.30 11.24
N LEU A 78 4.31 -4.75 11.28
CA LEU A 78 5.02 -5.10 12.53
C LEU A 78 5.21 -3.89 13.43
N ARG A 79 5.53 -2.72 12.84
CA ARG A 79 5.60 -1.47 13.59
C ARG A 79 4.26 -1.09 14.24
N ILE A 80 3.13 -1.35 13.58
CA ILE A 80 1.80 -1.16 14.19
C ILE A 80 1.64 -2.10 15.39
N ALA A 81 1.93 -3.40 15.23
CA ALA A 81 1.86 -4.37 16.31
C ALA A 81 2.73 -3.97 17.52
N SER A 82 3.98 -3.59 17.27
CA SER A 82 4.91 -3.15 18.29
C SER A 82 4.41 -1.90 19.05
N LYS A 83 3.88 -0.90 18.35
CA LYS A 83 3.41 0.36 18.96
C LYS A 83 2.12 0.24 19.70
N THR A 84 1.22 -0.63 19.27
CA THR A 84 -0.16 -0.70 19.81
C THR A 84 -0.42 -1.92 20.69
N GLY A 85 0.41 -2.96 20.57
CA GLY A 85 0.21 -4.24 21.24
C GLY A 85 -0.96 -5.05 20.67
N CYS A 86 -1.55 -4.65 19.55
CA CYS A 86 -2.59 -5.42 18.89
C CYS A 86 -2.03 -6.64 18.15
N SER A 87 -2.85 -7.67 17.94
CA SER A 87 -2.51 -8.73 16.99
C SER A 87 -2.72 -8.26 15.56
N VAL A 88 -1.87 -8.72 14.65
CA VAL A 88 -1.93 -8.33 13.24
C VAL A 88 -1.98 -9.55 12.34
N LEU A 89 -2.77 -9.47 11.28
CA LEU A 89 -2.74 -10.38 10.14
C LEU A 89 -2.42 -9.54 8.90
N GLY A 90 -1.24 -9.77 8.31
CA GLY A 90 -0.88 -9.18 7.03
C GLY A 90 -1.22 -10.13 5.87
N ILE A 91 -1.82 -9.61 4.82
CA ILE A 91 -2.05 -10.37 3.58
C ILE A 91 -1.43 -9.65 2.38
N ASP A 92 -0.84 -10.43 1.47
CA ASP A 92 -0.34 -9.95 0.19
C ASP A 92 -0.52 -11.03 -0.88
N ALA A 93 -0.64 -10.64 -2.13
CA ALA A 93 -0.76 -11.58 -3.24
C ALA A 93 0.58 -12.25 -3.61
N HIS A 94 1.72 -11.67 -3.22
CA HIS A 94 3.04 -12.14 -3.55
C HIS A 94 3.62 -13.01 -2.43
N ALA A 95 3.97 -14.26 -2.77
CA ALA A 95 4.54 -15.21 -1.81
C ALA A 95 5.91 -14.74 -1.27
N SER A 96 6.72 -14.08 -2.10
CA SER A 96 8.00 -13.47 -1.70
C SER A 96 7.82 -12.39 -0.63
N ALA A 97 6.79 -11.55 -0.75
CA ALA A 97 6.45 -10.54 0.26
C ALA A 97 6.10 -11.18 1.61
N ILE A 98 5.23 -12.20 1.58
CA ILE A 98 4.81 -12.92 2.79
C ILE A 98 5.98 -13.67 3.44
N SER A 99 6.86 -14.27 2.63
CA SER A 99 8.08 -14.89 3.15
C SER A 99 8.97 -13.89 3.89
N ALA A 100 9.20 -12.72 3.28
CA ALA A 100 9.97 -11.64 3.87
C ALA A 100 9.33 -11.12 5.17
N ALA A 101 8.02 -10.90 5.17
CA ALA A 101 7.27 -10.44 6.34
C ALA A 101 7.32 -11.45 7.50
N THR A 102 7.20 -12.75 7.20
CA THR A 102 7.28 -13.81 8.20
C THR A 102 8.67 -13.91 8.82
N MET A 103 9.73 -13.77 8.02
CA MET A 103 11.10 -13.75 8.53
C MET A 103 11.32 -12.54 9.45
N LEU A 104 10.90 -11.35 9.03
CA LEU A 104 11.03 -10.14 9.83
C LEU A 104 10.27 -10.25 11.16
N ALA A 105 9.05 -10.82 11.17
CA ALA A 105 8.28 -11.05 12.40
C ALA A 105 9.01 -11.97 13.37
N ALA A 106 9.65 -13.01 12.87
CA ALA A 106 10.43 -13.94 13.68
C ALA A 106 11.68 -13.26 14.27
N GLU A 107 12.37 -12.43 13.48
CA GLU A 107 13.55 -11.66 13.92
C GLU A 107 13.18 -10.64 15.01
N GLU A 108 12.02 -9.98 14.89
CA GLU A 108 11.53 -9.02 15.88
C GLU A 108 10.83 -9.68 17.10
N GLY A 109 10.65 -10.99 17.10
CA GLY A 109 10.00 -11.72 18.19
C GLY A 109 8.52 -11.39 18.42
N LEU A 110 7.82 -10.93 17.38
CA LEU A 110 6.42 -10.50 17.44
C LEU A 110 5.46 -11.69 17.20
N ALA A 111 5.25 -12.51 18.24
CA ALA A 111 4.41 -13.72 18.18
C ALA A 111 2.92 -13.46 17.81
N GLY A 112 2.44 -12.23 17.94
CA GLY A 112 1.08 -11.82 17.55
C GLY A 112 0.94 -11.36 16.10
N ALA A 113 2.00 -11.48 15.29
CA ALA A 113 1.99 -11.12 13.88
C ALA A 113 1.95 -12.37 13.00
N GLU A 114 0.91 -12.46 12.20
CA GLU A 114 0.68 -13.53 11.23
C GLU A 114 0.69 -12.96 9.81
N PHE A 115 1.19 -13.73 8.83
CA PHE A 115 1.22 -13.32 7.42
C PHE A 115 0.72 -14.44 6.52
N GLN A 116 -0.10 -14.10 5.52
CA GLN A 116 -0.74 -15.08 4.64
C GLN A 116 -0.82 -14.58 3.20
N VAL A 117 -0.52 -15.47 2.23
CA VAL A 117 -0.77 -15.17 0.82
C VAL A 117 -2.27 -15.15 0.56
N ALA A 118 -2.79 -14.01 0.09
CA ALA A 118 -4.19 -13.86 -0.29
C ALA A 118 -4.36 -12.76 -1.36
N ASP A 119 -5.29 -12.98 -2.30
CA ASP A 119 -5.67 -12.00 -3.32
C ASP A 119 -6.84 -11.15 -2.82
N ALA A 120 -6.54 -9.92 -2.42
CA ALA A 120 -7.53 -8.98 -1.90
C ALA A 120 -8.52 -8.44 -2.96
N ALA A 121 -8.32 -8.76 -4.23
CA ALA A 121 -9.31 -8.49 -5.29
C ALA A 121 -10.48 -9.50 -5.28
N ARG A 122 -10.43 -10.49 -4.40
CA ARG A 122 -11.44 -11.54 -4.24
C ARG A 122 -12.03 -11.55 -2.84
N SER A 123 -13.10 -12.34 -2.63
CA SER A 123 -13.58 -12.60 -1.28
C SER A 123 -12.51 -13.31 -0.44
N LEU A 124 -12.26 -12.78 0.74
CA LEU A 124 -11.23 -13.27 1.66
C LEU A 124 -11.79 -14.41 2.54
N PRO A 125 -11.00 -15.44 2.84
CA PRO A 125 -11.47 -16.62 3.57
C PRO A 125 -11.57 -16.39 5.09
N PHE A 126 -12.06 -15.21 5.49
CA PHE A 126 -12.22 -14.83 6.89
C PHE A 126 -13.70 -14.69 7.23
N PRO A 127 -14.13 -15.09 8.46
CA PRO A 127 -15.48 -14.87 8.93
C PRO A 127 -15.86 -13.39 8.96
N ASP A 128 -17.17 -13.11 8.90
CA ASP A 128 -17.70 -11.77 9.13
C ASP A 128 -17.29 -11.26 10.52
N VAL A 129 -17.20 -9.95 10.68
CA VAL A 129 -17.04 -9.30 11.99
C VAL A 129 -15.79 -9.81 12.75
N THR A 130 -14.68 -9.96 12.04
CA THR A 130 -13.44 -10.54 12.60
C THR A 130 -12.46 -9.49 13.10
N PHE A 131 -12.32 -8.35 12.39
CA PHE A 131 -11.25 -7.39 12.64
C PHE A 131 -11.76 -6.11 13.30
N ASP A 132 -10.99 -5.60 14.24
CA ASP A 132 -11.24 -4.29 14.87
C ASP A 132 -10.79 -3.15 13.97
N ALA A 133 -9.77 -3.37 13.15
CA ALA A 133 -9.33 -2.42 12.13
C ALA A 133 -8.84 -3.13 10.86
N ILE A 134 -8.91 -2.40 9.74
CA ILE A 134 -8.33 -2.79 8.45
C ILE A 134 -7.50 -1.63 7.92
N THR A 135 -6.30 -1.94 7.41
CA THR A 135 -5.44 -0.99 6.71
C THR A 135 -5.12 -1.45 5.29
N CYS A 136 -4.93 -0.49 4.36
CA CYS A 136 -4.38 -0.75 3.03
C CYS A 136 -3.60 0.49 2.57
N ILE A 137 -2.28 0.45 2.65
CA ILE A 137 -1.44 1.62 2.39
C ILE A 137 -0.83 1.56 0.99
N ASP A 138 -1.14 2.58 0.18
CA ASP A 138 -0.63 2.79 -1.18
C ASP A 138 -0.84 1.61 -2.15
N ALA A 139 -1.84 0.76 -1.90
CA ALA A 139 -2.08 -0.46 -2.65
C ALA A 139 -3.52 -0.63 -3.17
N ILE A 140 -4.49 0.11 -2.62
CA ILE A 140 -5.90 -0.02 -3.02
C ILE A 140 -6.13 0.28 -4.53
N ASN A 141 -5.25 1.07 -5.14
CA ASN A 141 -5.26 1.36 -6.56
C ASN A 141 -4.93 0.15 -7.45
N HIS A 142 -4.36 -0.93 -6.91
CA HIS A 142 -4.12 -2.18 -7.63
C HIS A 142 -5.34 -3.10 -7.63
N LEU A 143 -6.37 -2.80 -6.83
CA LEU A 143 -7.58 -3.58 -6.69
C LEU A 143 -8.65 -3.07 -7.69
N PRO A 144 -9.11 -3.91 -8.65
CA PRO A 144 -9.84 -3.43 -9.82
C PRO A 144 -11.27 -2.97 -9.53
N ASP A 145 -11.91 -3.47 -8.48
CA ASP A 145 -13.28 -3.12 -8.12
C ASP A 145 -13.33 -2.53 -6.72
N ARG A 146 -13.35 -1.19 -6.66
CA ARG A 146 -13.38 -0.44 -5.41
C ARG A 146 -14.57 -0.79 -4.52
N ARG A 147 -15.74 -0.99 -5.14
CA ARG A 147 -16.96 -1.30 -4.40
C ARG A 147 -16.93 -2.72 -3.82
N LEU A 148 -16.51 -3.70 -4.61
CA LEU A 148 -16.35 -5.08 -4.15
C LEU A 148 -15.38 -5.14 -2.96
N VAL A 149 -14.24 -4.50 -3.09
CA VAL A 149 -13.18 -4.46 -2.07
C VAL A 149 -13.68 -3.81 -0.77
N LEU A 150 -14.28 -2.63 -0.86
CA LEU A 150 -14.78 -1.93 0.34
C LEU A 150 -15.98 -2.63 0.98
N SER A 151 -16.84 -3.28 0.18
CA SER A 151 -17.92 -4.13 0.73
C SER A 151 -17.37 -5.33 1.48
N GLU A 152 -16.33 -5.98 0.95
CA GLU A 152 -15.66 -7.10 1.62
C GLU A 152 -15.00 -6.67 2.93
N TRP A 153 -14.30 -5.53 2.93
CA TRP A 153 -13.70 -5.00 4.16
C TRP A 153 -14.76 -4.60 5.19
N THR A 154 -15.91 -4.06 4.74
CA THR A 154 -17.03 -3.75 5.62
C THR A 154 -17.61 -5.02 6.27
N ARG A 155 -17.71 -6.13 5.51
CA ARG A 155 -18.13 -7.43 6.02
C ARG A 155 -17.21 -7.90 7.15
N LEU A 156 -15.90 -7.79 6.93
CA LEU A 156 -14.87 -8.26 7.85
C LEU A 156 -14.72 -7.40 9.11
N LEU A 157 -15.06 -6.11 9.04
CA LEU A 157 -15.01 -5.21 10.20
C LEU A 157 -16.07 -5.52 11.23
N LYS A 158 -15.69 -5.45 12.49
CA LYS A 158 -16.60 -5.43 13.64
C LYS A 158 -17.44 -4.14 13.66
N PRO A 159 -18.61 -4.10 14.32
CA PRO A 159 -19.27 -2.84 14.67
C PRO A 159 -18.30 -1.88 15.36
N SER A 160 -18.32 -0.60 15.01
CA SER A 160 -17.36 0.43 15.44
C SER A 160 -15.89 0.16 15.01
N GLY A 161 -15.67 -0.82 14.14
CA GLY A 161 -14.37 -1.12 13.56
C GLY A 161 -13.90 -0.01 12.60
N ARG A 162 -12.58 0.16 12.49
CA ARG A 162 -11.93 1.24 11.74
C ARG A 162 -11.33 0.75 10.44
N LEU A 163 -11.52 1.54 9.39
CA LEU A 163 -10.85 1.36 8.10
C LEU A 163 -9.94 2.55 7.84
N LEU A 164 -8.72 2.28 7.37
CA LEU A 164 -7.82 3.31 6.87
C LEU A 164 -7.15 2.82 5.60
N PHE A 165 -7.22 3.60 4.54
CA PHE A 165 -6.43 3.35 3.34
C PHE A 165 -5.89 4.65 2.73
N THR A 166 -4.81 4.52 1.95
CA THR A 166 -4.30 5.61 1.13
C THR A 166 -4.46 5.29 -0.35
N ASP A 167 -4.87 6.27 -1.14
CA ASP A 167 -5.00 6.18 -2.60
C ASP A 167 -4.06 7.17 -3.27
N PRO A 168 -2.94 6.71 -3.87
CA PRO A 168 -1.96 7.56 -4.53
C PRO A 168 -2.29 7.86 -6.00
N THR A 169 -3.54 7.60 -6.43
CA THR A 169 -3.96 7.69 -7.83
C THR A 169 -5.25 8.49 -8.04
N VAL A 170 -5.48 9.48 -7.18
CA VAL A 170 -6.60 10.42 -7.35
C VAL A 170 -6.22 11.47 -8.39
N VAL A 171 -6.94 11.49 -9.52
CA VAL A 171 -6.72 12.43 -10.64
C VAL A 171 -7.28 13.79 -10.29
N THR A 172 -6.41 14.77 -10.06
CA THR A 172 -6.75 16.14 -9.66
C THR A 172 -6.45 17.18 -10.73
N GLY A 173 -5.87 16.75 -11.86
CA GLY A 173 -5.59 17.58 -13.02
C GLY A 173 -5.48 16.75 -14.31
N PRO A 174 -5.27 17.37 -15.47
CA PRO A 174 -5.19 16.67 -16.75
C PRO A 174 -3.96 15.75 -16.82
N LEU A 175 -4.13 14.56 -17.39
CA LEU A 175 -3.06 13.58 -17.62
C LEU A 175 -2.99 13.21 -19.09
N THR A 176 -1.78 13.09 -19.63
CA THR A 176 -1.56 12.54 -20.97
C THR A 176 -1.52 11.02 -20.95
N LYS A 177 -1.65 10.39 -22.12
CA LYS A 177 -1.53 8.92 -22.25
C LYS A 177 -0.17 8.42 -21.83
N GLU A 178 0.90 9.16 -22.16
CA GLU A 178 2.28 8.84 -21.83
C GLU A 178 2.54 8.92 -20.32
N GLU A 179 1.96 9.92 -19.65
CA GLU A 179 2.03 10.06 -18.20
C GLU A 179 1.33 8.91 -17.49
N ILE A 180 0.13 8.55 -17.96
CA ILE A 180 -0.59 7.38 -17.43
C ILE A 180 0.23 6.12 -17.65
N ALA A 181 0.73 5.86 -18.87
CA ALA A 181 1.52 4.68 -19.18
C ALA A 181 2.77 4.56 -18.31
N THR A 182 3.49 5.65 -18.10
CA THR A 182 4.68 5.70 -17.24
C THR A 182 4.31 5.46 -15.78
N ARG A 183 3.22 6.08 -15.29
CA ARG A 183 2.76 5.95 -13.89
C ARG A 183 2.21 4.57 -13.56
N THR A 184 1.73 3.82 -14.57
CA THR A 184 1.10 2.50 -14.41
C THR A 184 1.95 1.36 -15.00
N TYR A 185 3.26 1.55 -15.15
CA TYR A 185 4.13 0.57 -15.80
C TYR A 185 4.20 -0.78 -15.08
N ALA A 186 4.02 -0.80 -13.76
CA ALA A 186 4.17 -2.00 -12.93
C ALA A 186 2.92 -2.89 -12.91
N GLY A 187 1.84 -2.52 -13.61
CA GLY A 187 0.64 -3.35 -13.67
C GLY A 187 -0.66 -2.56 -13.72
N PHE A 188 -1.73 -3.13 -13.19
CA PHE A 188 -3.04 -2.47 -13.12
C PHE A 188 -3.06 -1.36 -12.08
N TYR A 189 -3.62 -0.22 -12.45
CA TYR A 189 -3.88 0.91 -11.57
C TYR A 189 -5.28 1.48 -11.83
N LEU A 190 -6.11 1.50 -10.81
CA LEU A 190 -7.39 2.19 -10.83
C LEU A 190 -7.17 3.67 -10.53
N LEU A 191 -7.32 4.51 -11.55
CA LEU A 191 -7.31 5.97 -11.38
C LEU A 191 -8.70 6.42 -10.94
N THR A 192 -8.77 7.17 -9.85
CA THR A 192 -10.02 7.69 -9.28
C THR A 192 -10.11 9.20 -9.42
N THR A 193 -11.30 9.77 -9.23
CA THR A 193 -11.51 11.23 -9.17
C THR A 193 -11.83 11.66 -7.74
N PRO A 194 -11.62 12.93 -7.36
CA PRO A 194 -12.04 13.45 -6.06
C PRO A 194 -13.51 13.12 -5.77
N GLY A 195 -13.82 12.71 -4.55
CA GLY A 195 -15.17 12.31 -4.12
C GLY A 195 -15.57 10.87 -4.49
N HIS A 196 -14.77 10.15 -5.31
CA HIS A 196 -15.09 8.76 -5.67
C HIS A 196 -15.00 7.83 -4.46
N ASN A 197 -13.90 7.87 -3.72
CA ASN A 197 -13.68 7.00 -2.58
C ASN A 197 -14.69 7.25 -1.46
N GLU A 198 -14.99 8.52 -1.16
CA GLU A 198 -15.98 8.90 -0.14
C GLU A 198 -17.39 8.44 -0.52
N ARG A 199 -17.74 8.52 -1.80
CA ARG A 199 -19.02 8.00 -2.29
C ARG A 199 -19.11 6.49 -2.10
N VAL A 200 -18.07 5.73 -2.49
CA VAL A 200 -18.08 4.27 -2.37
C VAL A 200 -18.05 3.84 -0.91
N LEU A 201 -17.29 4.51 -0.03
CA LEU A 201 -17.34 4.25 1.41
C LEU A 201 -18.77 4.34 1.96
N ARG A 202 -19.47 5.43 1.64
CA ARG A 202 -20.86 5.63 2.06
C ARG A 202 -21.81 4.57 1.47
N GLU A 203 -21.65 4.21 0.20
CA GLU A 203 -22.44 3.17 -0.45
C GLU A 203 -22.23 1.78 0.15
N CYS A 204 -21.05 1.54 0.74
CA CYS A 204 -20.72 0.31 1.48
C CYS A 204 -21.10 0.37 2.97
N GLY A 205 -21.81 1.42 3.42
CA GLY A 205 -22.29 1.56 4.80
C GLY A 205 -21.21 2.04 5.79
N LEU A 206 -20.10 2.59 5.30
CA LEU A 206 -19.04 3.13 6.13
C LEU A 206 -19.22 4.65 6.33
N ARG A 207 -19.01 5.12 7.54
CA ARG A 207 -19.01 6.55 7.89
C ARG A 207 -17.58 7.09 7.78
N THR A 208 -17.35 8.02 6.86
CA THR A 208 -16.06 8.71 6.77
C THR A 208 -15.79 9.53 8.04
N LEU A 209 -14.60 9.35 8.61
CA LEU A 209 -14.12 10.09 9.77
C LEU A 209 -13.24 11.25 9.33
N THR A 210 -12.32 10.99 8.40
CA THR A 210 -11.44 12.00 7.83
C THR A 210 -11.04 11.65 6.41
N THR A 211 -10.77 12.68 5.62
CA THR A 211 -10.14 12.61 4.30
C THR A 211 -9.12 13.73 4.24
N GLU A 212 -7.85 13.40 4.00
CA GLU A 212 -6.79 14.38 3.94
C GLU A 212 -5.94 14.21 2.67
N ASP A 213 -5.57 15.34 2.07
CA ASP A 213 -4.60 15.40 0.99
C ASP A 213 -3.17 15.32 1.56
N ILE A 214 -2.49 14.22 1.28
CA ILE A 214 -1.12 13.92 1.71
C ILE A 214 -0.17 13.82 0.50
N THR A 215 -0.50 14.54 -0.57
CA THR A 215 0.24 14.51 -1.84
C THR A 215 1.69 14.97 -1.67
N HIS A 216 1.96 15.89 -0.75
CA HIS A 216 3.31 16.40 -0.50
C HIS A 216 4.29 15.29 -0.12
N THR A 217 3.88 14.34 0.73
CA THR A 217 4.75 13.22 1.13
C THR A 217 5.05 12.28 -0.04
N MET A 218 4.08 12.07 -0.96
CA MET A 218 4.34 11.31 -2.18
C MET A 218 5.37 12.03 -3.08
N ALA A 219 5.27 13.35 -3.24
CA ALA A 219 6.21 14.13 -4.04
C ALA A 219 7.63 14.06 -3.47
N GLU A 220 7.77 14.25 -2.16
CA GLU A 220 9.06 14.19 -1.46
C GLU A 220 9.65 12.78 -1.47
N SER A 221 8.86 11.76 -1.12
CA SER A 221 9.30 10.36 -1.13
C SER A 221 9.74 9.91 -2.52
N ALA A 222 9.01 10.31 -3.58
CA ALA A 222 9.39 10.01 -4.96
C ALA A 222 10.75 10.58 -5.33
N ALA A 223 10.99 11.85 -4.99
CA ALA A 223 12.26 12.53 -5.27
C ALA A 223 13.43 11.88 -4.51
N ARG A 224 13.27 11.61 -3.20
CA ARG A 224 14.29 10.99 -2.36
C ARG A 224 14.60 9.56 -2.82
N ARG A 225 13.57 8.75 -3.08
CA ARG A 225 13.74 7.37 -3.59
C ARG A 225 14.47 7.36 -4.93
N LYS A 226 14.13 8.27 -5.84
CA LYS A 226 14.82 8.41 -7.13
C LYS A 226 16.30 8.73 -6.94
N ALA A 227 16.63 9.67 -6.05
CA ALA A 227 18.00 10.08 -5.75
C ALA A 227 18.80 8.94 -5.08
N ALA A 228 18.23 8.29 -4.05
CA ALA A 228 18.86 7.17 -3.36
C ALA A 228 19.16 6.01 -4.31
N ARG A 229 18.22 5.65 -5.21
CA ARG A 229 18.45 4.62 -6.22
C ARG A 229 19.51 5.03 -7.24
N ALA A 230 19.57 6.31 -7.64
CA ALA A 230 20.59 6.79 -8.57
C ALA A 230 22.00 6.72 -7.99
N ALA A 231 22.16 6.86 -6.67
CA ALA A 231 23.46 6.69 -6.00
C ALA A 231 23.99 5.24 -6.07
N HIS A 232 23.11 4.26 -6.30
CA HIS A 232 23.43 2.82 -6.40
C HIS A 232 23.10 2.25 -7.79
N GLU A 233 23.19 3.08 -8.85
CA GLU A 233 22.77 2.71 -10.21
C GLU A 233 23.45 1.42 -10.71
N SER A 234 24.77 1.30 -10.57
CA SER A 234 25.53 0.14 -11.09
C SER A 234 25.10 -1.17 -10.45
N GLU A 235 24.92 -1.16 -9.12
CA GLU A 235 24.50 -2.33 -8.34
C GLU A 235 23.06 -2.73 -8.70
N LEU A 236 22.16 -1.75 -8.77
CA LEU A 236 20.76 -1.98 -9.11
C LEU A 236 20.60 -2.48 -10.55
N ARG A 237 21.37 -1.95 -11.52
CA ARG A 237 21.35 -2.47 -12.88
C ARG A 237 21.82 -3.93 -12.96
N THR A 238 22.76 -4.32 -12.11
CA THR A 238 23.21 -5.71 -12.03
C THR A 238 22.12 -6.64 -11.50
N ILE A 239 21.36 -6.20 -10.50
CA ILE A 239 20.32 -7.02 -9.82
C ILE A 239 19.01 -7.00 -10.61
N GLU A 240 18.55 -5.84 -11.01
CA GLU A 240 17.24 -5.63 -11.62
C GLU A 240 17.28 -5.73 -13.17
N GLY A 241 18.44 -5.45 -13.77
CA GLY A 241 18.61 -5.21 -15.20
C GLY A 241 18.36 -3.76 -15.61
N ASP A 242 18.88 -3.37 -16.79
CA ASP A 242 18.81 -1.99 -17.27
C ASP A 242 17.39 -1.47 -17.45
N ARG A 243 16.53 -2.25 -18.11
CA ARG A 243 15.15 -1.83 -18.41
C ARG A 243 14.28 -1.65 -17.16
N PRO A 244 14.25 -2.60 -16.19
CA PRO A 244 13.53 -2.40 -14.93
C PRO A 244 14.05 -1.21 -14.12
N TYR A 245 15.37 -1.02 -14.04
CA TYR A 245 15.96 0.13 -13.37
C TYR A 245 15.46 1.44 -13.98
N GLU A 246 15.55 1.60 -15.30
CA GLU A 246 15.09 2.81 -16.01
C GLU A 246 13.58 3.02 -15.85
N ALA A 247 12.78 1.97 -15.96
CA ALA A 247 11.33 2.04 -15.79
C ALA A 247 10.98 2.55 -14.39
N GLN A 248 11.65 2.03 -13.36
CA GLN A 248 11.44 2.48 -11.98
C GLN A 248 11.88 3.93 -11.76
N GLN A 249 13.01 4.36 -12.32
CA GLN A 249 13.49 5.74 -12.23
C GLN A 249 12.53 6.71 -12.94
N ASN A 250 11.99 6.33 -14.10
CA ASN A 250 11.00 7.10 -14.82
C ASN A 250 9.66 7.18 -14.07
N PHE A 251 9.23 6.06 -13.47
CA PHE A 251 8.05 6.03 -12.61
C PHE A 251 8.17 6.99 -11.42
N LEU A 252 9.30 6.96 -10.70
CA LEU A 252 9.54 7.84 -9.55
C LEU A 252 9.57 9.32 -9.98
N ALA A 253 10.25 9.63 -11.09
CA ALA A 253 10.28 10.98 -11.65
C ALA A 253 8.86 11.46 -12.02
N MET A 254 8.08 10.60 -12.68
CA MET A 254 6.71 10.92 -13.11
C MET A 254 5.78 11.10 -11.90
N ALA A 255 5.82 10.19 -10.92
CA ALA A 255 5.01 10.28 -9.72
C ALA A 255 5.29 11.57 -8.94
N GLY A 256 6.59 11.90 -8.75
CA GLY A 256 6.99 13.14 -8.09
C GLY A 256 6.52 14.39 -8.83
N ARG A 257 6.72 14.46 -10.15
CA ARG A 257 6.28 15.59 -10.98
C ARG A 257 4.77 15.79 -10.91
N LEU A 258 3.98 14.74 -11.16
CA LEU A 258 2.53 14.82 -11.17
C LEU A 258 1.96 15.23 -9.80
N ALA A 259 2.61 14.77 -8.71
CA ALA A 259 2.27 15.16 -7.35
C ALA A 259 2.59 16.65 -7.10
N GLN A 260 3.77 17.14 -7.47
CA GLN A 260 4.17 18.56 -7.35
C GLN A 260 3.23 19.47 -8.14
N GLU A 261 2.84 19.06 -9.35
CA GLU A 261 1.91 19.80 -10.20
C GLU A 261 0.44 19.65 -9.77
N ARG A 262 0.13 18.89 -8.72
CA ARG A 262 -1.23 18.62 -8.25
C ARG A 262 -2.15 18.04 -9.32
N ARG A 263 -1.62 17.18 -10.19
CA ARG A 263 -2.34 16.53 -11.28
C ARG A 263 -2.69 15.08 -10.96
N LEU A 264 -1.87 14.43 -10.13
CA LEU A 264 -2.16 13.15 -9.51
C LEU A 264 -1.83 13.26 -8.03
N SER A 265 -2.83 13.03 -7.20
CA SER A 265 -2.74 13.28 -5.76
C SER A 265 -2.87 12.00 -4.95
N ARG A 266 -2.30 12.03 -3.75
CA ARG A 266 -2.39 10.97 -2.74
C ARG A 266 -3.26 11.46 -1.59
N PHE A 267 -4.30 10.68 -1.29
CA PHE A 267 -5.20 10.96 -0.18
C PHE A 267 -5.19 9.81 0.82
N VAL A 268 -5.38 10.13 2.09
CA VAL A 268 -5.73 9.16 3.13
C VAL A 268 -7.22 9.29 3.47
N PHE A 269 -7.85 8.14 3.64
CA PHE A 269 -9.24 7.99 4.02
C PHE A 269 -9.31 7.16 5.29
N ALA A 270 -9.92 7.70 6.34
CA ALA A 270 -10.29 6.95 7.52
C ALA A 270 -11.81 6.89 7.66
N ALA A 271 -12.33 5.72 7.94
CA ALA A 271 -13.76 5.47 8.06
C ALA A 271 -14.06 4.51 9.22
N GLU A 272 -15.31 4.44 9.60
CA GLU A 272 -15.81 3.57 10.66
C GLU A 272 -17.03 2.81 10.17
N LYS A 273 -17.10 1.52 10.47
CA LYS A 273 -18.36 0.78 10.39
C LYS A 273 -19.24 1.21 11.56
N PRO A 274 -20.44 1.78 11.34
CA PRO A 274 -21.34 2.16 12.43
C PRO A 274 -21.54 1.00 13.43
N GLY A 275 -21.65 1.32 14.71
CA GLY A 275 -22.14 0.39 15.73
C GLY A 275 -23.63 0.14 15.55
N ASP A 276 -24.15 -0.96 16.08
CA ASP A 276 -25.58 -1.27 16.12
C ASP A 276 -26.32 -0.25 17.00
#